data_8f0aa104027bc01ac0112fa6830ad3ac
#
_entry.id   8f0aa104027bc01ac0112fa6830ad3ac
#
_cell.length_a   1.000
_cell.length_b   1.000
_cell.length_c   1.000
_cell.angle_alpha   90.00
_cell.angle_beta   90.00
_cell.angle_gamma   90.00
#
_symmetry.space_group_name_H-M   'P 1'
#
loop_
_entity.id
_entity.type
_entity.pdbx_description
1 polymer ?
#
loop_
_entity_poly.entity_id
_entity_poly.type
_entity_poly.pdbx_seq_one_letter_code
_entity_poly.pdbx_strand_id
1 'polypeptide(L)'
;MKNTHHEGMMETKVEQGSRRRTVLVSCLHALLLAWVLWAAAVHSAAQSRVPSRIVSTSPSITETLFALGLGERVVGVSAYCWFPPDAAKLPKVGTFLKPDVEVIARLRPNLVFVHPGPGATASQLKQLGISTALVDRGSLESVFSTIRQIAGAAGVGDRADGLVRTITERLDRVKASVAGRPSRKILIIVGRRTGTLTDIVGVGPGSYLHDIATLAGGTNVLASARMEYPKISMETVISLAPDVIVDVGEMGESPDSSARRAAATEALWRGQTLVKAARDGNLHAVNDQAFVVPGPRIVDVAETMANWFHGVGR
;
A
#
# COMPACT_ATOMS: atom_id res chain seq x y z
N MET A 1 48.29 18.57 87.11
CA MET A 1 47.88 17.40 86.35
C MET A 1 46.38 17.50 86.04
N LYS A 2 45.95 18.07 84.91
CA LYS A 2 44.61 17.95 84.35
C LYS A 2 44.64 18.81 83.03
N ASN A 3 44.90 18.18 81.87
CA ASN A 3 44.46 18.70 80.55
C ASN A 3 45.05 17.87 79.42
N THR A 4 44.81 16.58 79.32
CA THR A 4 45.22 15.77 78.18
C THR A 4 44.12 14.82 77.65
N HIS A 5 42.89 14.93 78.13
CA HIS A 5 41.82 14.01 77.74
C HIS A 5 40.75 14.62 76.75
N HIS A 6 40.88 15.92 76.42
CA HIS A 6 39.81 16.56 75.57
C HIS A 6 40.16 16.70 74.10
N GLU A 7 41.45 16.66 73.68
CA GLU A 7 41.86 16.79 72.26
C GLU A 7 41.66 15.51 71.44
N GLY A 8 41.88 14.32 72.03
CA GLY A 8 41.73 13.07 71.27
C GLY A 8 40.32 12.69 70.88
N MET A 9 39.28 13.28 71.51
CA MET A 9 37.89 12.96 71.25
C MET A 9 37.27 13.87 70.21
N MET A 10 37.88 15.00 69.82
CA MET A 10 37.46 15.87 68.72
C MET A 10 38.02 15.42 67.39
N GLU A 11 39.27 14.92 67.32
CA GLU A 11 39.85 14.42 66.04
C GLU A 11 39.18 13.18 65.52
N THR A 12 38.77 12.24 66.34
CA THR A 12 38.07 11.02 65.90
C THR A 12 36.68 11.28 65.40
N LYS A 13 35.96 12.33 65.87
CA LYS A 13 34.64 12.72 65.36
C LYS A 13 34.69 13.41 63.94
N VAL A 14 35.72 14.20 63.69
CA VAL A 14 35.93 14.89 62.44
C VAL A 14 36.31 13.89 61.34
N GLU A 15 37.16 12.92 61.62
CA GLU A 15 37.59 11.89 60.70
C GLU A 15 36.44 10.92 60.32
N GLN A 16 35.58 10.53 61.29
CA GLN A 16 34.40 9.72 61.00
C GLN A 16 33.33 10.46 60.16
N GLY A 17 33.18 11.79 60.35
CA GLY A 17 32.28 12.61 59.52
C GLY A 17 32.74 12.75 58.08
N SER A 18 34.06 12.85 57.88
CA SER A 18 34.67 12.95 56.53
C SER A 18 34.51 11.62 55.76
N ARG A 19 34.84 10.50 56.36
CA ARG A 19 34.67 9.16 55.72
C ARG A 19 33.22 8.83 55.39
N ARG A 20 32.25 9.20 56.22
CA ARG A 20 30.83 9.01 55.93
C ARG A 20 30.35 9.87 54.76
N ARG A 21 30.81 11.11 54.64
CA ARG A 21 30.48 11.99 53.46
C ARG A 21 31.07 11.44 52.18
N THR A 22 32.33 10.96 52.20
CA THR A 22 32.97 10.38 50.99
C THR A 22 32.25 9.10 50.51
N VAL A 23 31.85 8.21 51.46
CA VAL A 23 31.10 7.00 51.13
C VAL A 23 29.71 7.32 50.57
N LEU A 24 29.00 8.29 51.15
CA LEU A 24 27.69 8.73 50.65
C LEU A 24 27.78 9.32 49.22
N VAL A 25 28.78 10.17 48.95
CA VAL A 25 29.00 10.75 47.62
C VAL A 25 29.36 9.67 46.60
N SER A 26 30.21 8.70 46.99
CA SER A 26 30.54 7.56 46.10
C SER A 26 29.33 6.66 45.84
N CYS A 27 28.47 6.38 46.80
CA CYS A 27 27.22 5.63 46.59
C CYS A 27 26.24 6.37 45.67
N LEU A 28 26.10 7.70 45.83
CA LEU A 28 25.26 8.52 44.91
C LEU A 28 25.75 8.49 43.48
N HIS A 29 27.07 8.58 43.24
CA HIS A 29 27.65 8.48 41.91
C HIS A 29 27.45 7.09 41.31
N ALA A 30 27.61 6.02 42.11
CA ALA A 30 27.36 4.67 41.63
C ALA A 30 25.89 4.43 41.24
N LEU A 31 24.94 4.97 42.02
CA LEU A 31 23.52 4.91 41.74
C LEU A 31 23.13 5.71 40.47
N LEU A 32 23.72 6.92 40.29
CA LEU A 32 23.55 7.73 39.10
C LEU A 32 24.08 7.03 37.84
N LEU A 33 25.27 6.44 37.91
CA LEU A 33 25.85 5.66 36.82
C LEU A 33 25.00 4.43 36.47
N ALA A 34 24.53 3.69 37.52
CA ALA A 34 23.63 2.55 37.32
C ALA A 34 22.31 2.97 36.66
N TRP A 35 21.74 4.12 37.04
CA TRP A 35 20.53 4.66 36.47
C TRP A 35 20.72 5.12 35.00
N VAL A 36 21.85 5.77 34.71
CA VAL A 36 22.21 6.18 33.32
C VAL A 36 22.43 4.94 32.46
N LEU A 37 23.12 3.92 32.93
CA LEU A 37 23.32 2.67 32.18
C LEU A 37 22.01 1.90 31.99
N TRP A 38 21.13 1.90 33.02
CA TRP A 38 19.80 1.30 32.89
C TRP A 38 18.91 2.07 31.91
N ALA A 39 18.91 3.40 31.95
CA ALA A 39 18.20 4.26 31.01
C ALA A 39 18.72 4.11 29.57
N ALA A 40 20.03 3.98 29.38
CA ALA A 40 20.65 3.71 28.07
C ALA A 40 20.28 2.30 27.55
N ALA A 41 20.23 1.28 28.42
CA ALA A 41 19.82 -0.07 28.08
C ALA A 41 18.33 -0.13 27.69
N VAL A 42 17.45 0.60 28.39
CA VAL A 42 16.02 0.69 28.08
C VAL A 42 15.80 1.44 26.76
N HIS A 43 16.55 2.52 26.49
CA HIS A 43 16.50 3.22 25.19
C HIS A 43 16.98 2.35 24.03
N SER A 44 18.01 1.52 24.24
CA SER A 44 18.51 0.60 23.21
C SER A 44 17.53 -0.55 22.91
N ALA A 45 16.75 -0.99 23.89
CA ALA A 45 15.72 -2.02 23.71
C ALA A 45 14.45 -1.50 22.99
N ALA A 46 14.18 -0.19 23.09
CA ALA A 46 13.03 0.47 22.49
C ALA A 46 13.25 0.93 21.03
N GLN A 47 14.47 0.84 20.51
CA GLN A 47 14.70 0.96 19.08
C GLN A 47 14.08 -0.26 18.39
N SER A 48 12.82 -0.11 17.95
CA SER A 48 12.15 -1.08 17.09
C SER A 48 13.10 -1.40 15.93
N ARG A 49 13.65 -2.62 15.93
CA ARG A 49 14.57 -3.04 14.85
C ARG A 49 13.84 -2.86 13.54
N VAL A 50 14.34 -1.96 12.70
CA VAL A 50 13.79 -1.71 11.37
C VAL A 50 13.63 -3.05 10.66
N PRO A 51 12.43 -3.41 10.18
CA PRO A 51 12.20 -4.72 9.59
C PRO A 51 13.16 -4.97 8.42
N SER A 52 13.88 -6.08 8.47
CA SER A 52 14.85 -6.48 7.45
C SER A 52 14.36 -7.63 6.56
N ARG A 53 13.30 -8.32 6.97
CA ARG A 53 12.69 -9.43 6.22
C ARG A 53 11.18 -9.22 6.17
N ILE A 54 10.70 -8.72 5.05
CA ILE A 54 9.31 -8.29 4.85
C ILE A 54 8.63 -9.25 3.89
N VAL A 55 7.40 -9.65 4.22
CA VAL A 55 6.51 -10.35 3.30
C VAL A 55 5.35 -9.45 2.92
N SER A 56 5.03 -9.41 1.63
CA SER A 56 3.90 -8.70 1.06
C SER A 56 2.84 -9.67 0.55
N THR A 57 1.61 -9.54 1.01
CA THR A 57 0.52 -10.43 0.60
C THR A 57 -0.32 -9.90 -0.57
N SER A 58 0.02 -8.74 -1.15
CA SER A 58 -0.70 -8.19 -2.30
C SER A 58 0.20 -7.36 -3.23
N PRO A 59 -0.20 -7.21 -4.51
CA PRO A 59 0.55 -6.40 -5.47
C PRO A 59 0.71 -4.93 -5.03
N SER A 60 -0.34 -4.29 -4.51
CA SER A 60 -0.28 -2.88 -4.08
C SER A 60 0.73 -2.64 -2.95
N ILE A 61 0.81 -3.57 -2.00
CA ILE A 61 1.82 -3.55 -0.92
C ILE A 61 3.22 -3.74 -1.52
N THR A 62 3.39 -4.72 -2.41
CA THR A 62 4.68 -5.00 -3.06
C THR A 62 5.20 -3.78 -3.82
N GLU A 63 4.38 -3.20 -4.69
CA GLU A 63 4.75 -2.01 -5.47
C GLU A 63 5.12 -0.83 -4.55
N THR A 64 4.38 -0.64 -3.46
CA THR A 64 4.67 0.41 -2.47
C THR A 64 6.01 0.18 -1.77
N LEU A 65 6.30 -1.06 -1.35
CA LEU A 65 7.59 -1.40 -0.73
C LEU A 65 8.77 -1.12 -1.68
N PHE A 66 8.65 -1.50 -2.95
CA PHE A 66 9.68 -1.23 -3.95
C PHE A 66 9.81 0.27 -4.24
N ALA A 67 8.71 1.00 -4.36
CA ALA A 67 8.71 2.46 -4.56
C ALA A 67 9.33 3.21 -3.38
N LEU A 68 9.22 2.68 -2.16
CA LEU A 68 9.89 3.20 -0.96
C LEU A 68 11.37 2.78 -0.85
N GLY A 69 11.91 2.04 -1.83
CA GLY A 69 13.29 1.55 -1.83
C GLY A 69 13.56 0.42 -0.83
N LEU A 70 12.55 -0.40 -0.56
CA LEU A 70 12.63 -1.52 0.39
C LEU A 70 12.69 -2.89 -0.30
N GLY A 71 12.86 -2.93 -1.62
CA GLY A 71 12.83 -4.16 -2.42
C GLY A 71 13.77 -5.25 -1.90
N GLU A 72 15.00 -4.90 -1.48
CA GLU A 72 15.99 -5.84 -0.93
C GLU A 72 15.55 -6.47 0.41
N ARG A 73 14.61 -5.86 1.11
CA ARG A 73 14.07 -6.41 2.36
C ARG A 73 12.87 -7.34 2.13
N VAL A 74 12.32 -7.37 0.91
CA VAL A 74 11.17 -8.21 0.57
C VAL A 74 11.64 -9.64 0.30
N VAL A 75 11.19 -10.59 1.12
CA VAL A 75 11.60 -12.01 1.04
C VAL A 75 10.50 -12.92 0.49
N GLY A 76 9.29 -12.39 0.29
CA GLY A 76 8.16 -13.13 -0.27
C GLY A 76 7.03 -12.21 -0.67
N VAL A 77 6.32 -12.59 -1.75
CA VAL A 77 5.25 -11.78 -2.35
C VAL A 77 4.06 -12.66 -2.76
N SER A 78 2.87 -12.06 -2.94
CA SER A 78 1.73 -12.83 -3.43
C SER A 78 1.94 -13.33 -4.87
N ALA A 79 1.15 -14.33 -5.28
CA ALA A 79 1.24 -14.97 -6.60
C ALA A 79 1.10 -13.97 -7.76
N TYR A 80 0.36 -12.87 -7.56
CA TYR A 80 0.06 -11.87 -8.59
C TYR A 80 1.00 -10.64 -8.56
N CYS A 81 2.11 -10.70 -7.85
CA CYS A 81 3.10 -9.62 -7.85
C CYS A 81 4.06 -9.78 -9.03
N TRP A 82 3.75 -9.11 -10.13
CA TRP A 82 4.55 -9.14 -11.37
C TRP A 82 5.39 -7.88 -11.54
N PHE A 83 5.01 -6.79 -10.86
CA PHE A 83 5.74 -5.52 -10.90
C PHE A 83 6.28 -5.15 -9.51
N PRO A 84 7.50 -4.56 -9.47
CA PRO A 84 8.47 -4.48 -10.56
C PRO A 84 9.01 -5.88 -10.93
N PRO A 85 9.78 -6.04 -12.04
CA PRO A 85 10.28 -7.34 -12.48
C PRO A 85 11.04 -8.14 -11.42
N ASP A 86 11.74 -7.47 -10.50
CA ASP A 86 12.44 -8.12 -9.39
C ASP A 86 11.47 -8.75 -8.38
N ALA A 87 10.29 -8.17 -8.16
CA ALA A 87 9.26 -8.77 -7.32
C ALA A 87 8.72 -10.08 -7.90
N ALA A 88 8.65 -10.18 -9.24
CA ALA A 88 8.18 -11.40 -9.91
C ALA A 88 9.05 -12.62 -9.60
N LYS A 89 10.36 -12.41 -9.33
CA LYS A 89 11.35 -13.46 -9.03
C LYS A 89 11.29 -13.98 -7.59
N LEU A 90 10.61 -13.26 -6.69
CA LEU A 90 10.57 -13.59 -5.27
C LEU A 90 9.66 -14.79 -4.98
N PRO A 91 9.90 -15.55 -3.90
CA PRO A 91 9.05 -16.63 -3.43
C PRO A 91 7.58 -16.22 -3.32
N LYS A 92 6.67 -17.07 -3.81
CA LYS A 92 5.22 -16.82 -3.79
C LYS A 92 4.61 -17.37 -2.51
N VAL A 93 3.88 -16.51 -1.79
CA VAL A 93 3.25 -16.81 -0.48
C VAL A 93 1.73 -16.95 -0.58
N GLY A 94 1.24 -17.55 -1.66
CA GLY A 94 -0.18 -17.71 -1.90
C GLY A 94 -0.80 -16.51 -2.64
N THR A 95 -2.14 -16.48 -2.67
CA THR A 95 -2.88 -15.39 -3.32
C THR A 95 -3.21 -14.27 -2.34
N PHE A 96 -3.64 -13.13 -2.85
CA PHE A 96 -4.16 -12.02 -2.05
C PHE A 96 -5.33 -12.44 -1.13
N LEU A 97 -6.24 -13.30 -1.62
CA LEU A 97 -7.40 -13.76 -0.84
C LEU A 97 -7.06 -14.90 0.11
N LYS A 98 -6.04 -15.69 -0.21
CA LYS A 98 -5.62 -16.87 0.56
C LYS A 98 -4.09 -16.91 0.64
N PRO A 99 -3.47 -16.09 1.51
CA PRO A 99 -2.06 -16.20 1.81
C PRO A 99 -1.74 -17.55 2.47
N ASP A 100 -0.59 -18.13 2.12
CA ASP A 100 -0.11 -19.39 2.68
C ASP A 100 0.75 -19.10 3.92
N VAL A 101 0.16 -19.28 5.10
CA VAL A 101 0.79 -19.00 6.39
C VAL A 101 2.03 -19.87 6.63
N GLU A 102 2.05 -21.13 6.15
CA GLU A 102 3.19 -22.02 6.32
C GLU A 102 4.38 -21.58 5.46
N VAL A 103 4.12 -21.21 4.20
CA VAL A 103 5.16 -20.66 3.32
C VAL A 103 5.70 -19.35 3.90
N ILE A 104 4.83 -18.47 4.40
CA ILE A 104 5.23 -17.25 5.08
C ILE A 104 6.15 -17.54 6.26
N ALA A 105 5.76 -18.47 7.14
CA ALA A 105 6.55 -18.83 8.32
C ALA A 105 7.93 -19.40 7.97
N ARG A 106 8.01 -20.24 6.91
CA ARG A 106 9.31 -20.77 6.42
C ARG A 106 10.27 -19.67 5.97
N LEU A 107 9.77 -18.56 5.44
CA LEU A 107 10.59 -17.41 5.05
C LEU A 107 11.12 -16.61 6.25
N ARG A 108 10.70 -16.92 7.49
CA ARG A 108 11.10 -16.24 8.73
C ARG A 108 11.07 -14.71 8.61
N PRO A 109 9.93 -14.12 8.23
CA PRO A 109 9.81 -12.66 8.17
C PRO A 109 9.77 -12.08 9.58
N ASN A 110 10.22 -10.84 9.72
CA ASN A 110 10.00 -10.06 10.93
C ASN A 110 8.87 -9.02 10.78
N LEU A 111 8.30 -8.89 9.58
CA LEU A 111 7.09 -8.12 9.31
C LEU A 111 6.33 -8.69 8.11
N VAL A 112 5.02 -8.83 8.23
CA VAL A 112 4.13 -9.21 7.15
C VAL A 112 3.06 -8.14 6.97
N PHE A 113 2.96 -7.58 5.77
CA PHE A 113 1.87 -6.68 5.42
C PHE A 113 0.69 -7.46 4.86
N VAL A 114 -0.50 -7.19 5.40
CA VAL A 114 -1.78 -7.81 5.00
C VAL A 114 -2.88 -6.77 4.90
N HIS A 115 -3.89 -7.03 4.06
CA HIS A 115 -5.11 -6.23 4.08
C HIS A 115 -6.12 -6.80 5.09
N PRO A 116 -6.98 -5.96 5.69
CA PRO A 116 -8.13 -6.41 6.43
C PRO A 116 -9.01 -7.30 5.55
N GLY A 117 -9.49 -8.40 6.08
CA GLY A 117 -10.33 -9.35 5.35
C GLY A 117 -10.94 -10.39 6.26
N PRO A 118 -11.90 -11.19 5.76
CA PRO A 118 -12.59 -12.22 6.55
C PRO A 118 -11.69 -13.39 6.94
N GLY A 119 -10.50 -13.49 6.37
CA GLY A 119 -9.52 -14.55 6.66
C GLY A 119 -8.80 -14.34 7.99
N ALA A 120 -8.40 -15.44 8.62
CA ALA A 120 -7.67 -15.44 9.87
C ALA A 120 -6.15 -15.23 9.72
N THR A 121 -5.66 -14.81 8.55
CA THR A 121 -4.21 -14.75 8.24
C THR A 121 -3.42 -13.96 9.27
N ALA A 122 -3.87 -12.75 9.62
CA ALA A 122 -3.16 -11.93 10.60
C ALA A 122 -3.12 -12.57 11.99
N SER A 123 -4.23 -13.17 12.44
CA SER A 123 -4.29 -13.86 13.73
C SER A 123 -3.45 -15.14 13.76
N GLN A 124 -3.44 -15.92 12.69
CA GLN A 124 -2.59 -17.11 12.55
C GLN A 124 -1.10 -16.76 12.58
N LEU A 125 -0.69 -15.71 11.85
CA LEU A 125 0.69 -15.22 11.88
C LEU A 125 1.09 -14.73 13.28
N LYS A 126 0.17 -14.02 13.97
CA LYS A 126 0.40 -13.59 15.36
C LYS A 126 0.59 -14.75 16.32
N GLN A 127 -0.18 -15.86 16.18
CA GLN A 127 -0.01 -17.08 16.98
C GLN A 127 1.37 -17.72 16.77
N LEU A 128 1.97 -17.55 15.58
CA LEU A 128 3.33 -17.98 15.27
C LEU A 128 4.41 -16.98 15.70
N GLY A 129 4.04 -15.90 16.41
CA GLY A 129 4.98 -14.87 16.84
C GLY A 129 5.47 -13.94 15.71
N ILE A 130 4.81 -13.94 14.56
CA ILE A 130 5.17 -13.12 13.40
C ILE A 130 4.41 -11.80 13.46
N SER A 131 5.13 -10.68 13.42
CA SER A 131 4.51 -9.34 13.39
C SER A 131 3.78 -9.07 12.09
N THR A 132 2.59 -8.48 12.20
CA THR A 132 1.77 -8.10 11.04
C THR A 132 1.41 -6.63 11.10
N ALA A 133 1.34 -5.98 9.93
CA ALA A 133 0.78 -4.64 9.76
C ALA A 133 -0.41 -4.71 8.80
N LEU A 134 -1.56 -4.20 9.26
CA LEU A 134 -2.75 -4.05 8.44
C LEU A 134 -2.67 -2.75 7.65
N VAL A 135 -3.04 -2.79 6.38
CA VAL A 135 -3.05 -1.60 5.50
C VAL A 135 -4.38 -1.48 4.76
N ASP A 136 -4.82 -0.25 4.56
CA ASP A 136 -6.10 0.07 3.94
C ASP A 136 -6.16 -0.28 2.45
N ARG A 137 -7.37 -0.15 1.88
CA ARG A 137 -7.64 -0.29 0.44
C ARG A 137 -8.96 0.40 0.08
N GLY A 138 -9.15 0.69 -1.20
CA GLY A 138 -10.43 1.20 -1.73
C GLY A 138 -10.24 2.49 -2.54
N SER A 139 -10.51 3.65 -1.95
CA SER A 139 -10.47 4.96 -2.61
C SER A 139 -9.03 5.44 -2.92
N LEU A 140 -8.91 6.50 -3.70
CA LEU A 140 -7.64 7.18 -3.97
C LEU A 140 -6.96 7.65 -2.67
N GLU A 141 -7.73 8.17 -1.71
CA GLU A 141 -7.21 8.59 -0.41
C GLU A 141 -6.58 7.41 0.36
N SER A 142 -7.19 6.21 0.28
CA SER A 142 -6.64 5.02 0.93
C SER A 142 -5.31 4.55 0.32
N VAL A 143 -5.01 4.89 -0.94
CA VAL A 143 -3.69 4.61 -1.53
C VAL A 143 -2.61 5.44 -0.82
N PHE A 144 -2.86 6.72 -0.56
CA PHE A 144 -1.92 7.58 0.15
C PHE A 144 -1.76 7.19 1.62
N SER A 145 -2.85 6.84 2.30
CA SER A 145 -2.78 6.35 3.69
C SER A 145 -1.99 5.04 3.76
N THR A 146 -2.21 4.11 2.82
CA THR A 146 -1.46 2.86 2.71
C THR A 146 0.04 3.08 2.53
N ILE A 147 0.45 4.02 1.66
CA ILE A 147 1.88 4.37 1.49
C ILE A 147 2.48 4.82 2.82
N ARG A 148 1.79 5.69 3.58
CA ARG A 148 2.27 6.17 4.89
C ARG A 148 2.29 5.04 5.94
N GLN A 149 1.27 4.20 5.98
CA GLN A 149 1.19 3.04 6.89
C GLN A 149 2.33 2.06 6.64
N ILE A 150 2.60 1.71 5.37
CA ILE A 150 3.71 0.83 4.99
C ILE A 150 5.05 1.44 5.37
N ALA A 151 5.27 2.70 5.05
CA ALA A 151 6.52 3.40 5.36
C ALA A 151 6.76 3.50 6.86
N GLY A 152 5.73 3.83 7.65
CA GLY A 152 5.80 3.90 9.11
C GLY A 152 6.13 2.54 9.74
N ALA A 153 5.40 1.48 9.37
CA ALA A 153 5.63 0.13 9.87
C ALA A 153 6.99 -0.44 9.45
N ALA A 154 7.49 -0.06 8.27
CA ALA A 154 8.80 -0.47 7.76
C ALA A 154 9.97 0.40 8.27
N GLY A 155 9.72 1.42 9.10
CA GLY A 155 10.73 2.30 9.68
C GLY A 155 11.37 3.27 8.69
N VAL A 156 10.64 3.70 7.65
CA VAL A 156 11.08 4.65 6.62
C VAL A 156 10.04 5.76 6.39
N GLY A 157 9.38 6.22 7.45
CA GLY A 157 8.30 7.21 7.40
C GLY A 157 8.63 8.44 6.54
N ASP A 158 9.84 8.96 6.66
CA ASP A 158 10.30 10.13 5.93
C ASP A 158 10.25 9.99 4.39
N ARG A 159 10.28 8.74 3.87
CA ARG A 159 10.20 8.48 2.43
C ARG A 159 8.77 8.55 1.89
N ALA A 160 7.77 8.37 2.76
CA ALA A 160 6.36 8.37 2.36
C ALA A 160 5.93 9.70 1.77
N ASP A 161 6.26 10.81 2.43
CA ASP A 161 5.83 12.13 1.99
C ASP A 161 6.46 12.54 0.66
N GLY A 162 7.71 12.11 0.40
CA GLY A 162 8.35 12.29 -0.90
C GLY A 162 7.61 11.53 -2.02
N LEU A 163 7.25 10.27 -1.79
CA LEU A 163 6.54 9.44 -2.76
C LEU A 163 5.11 9.98 -3.00
N VAL A 164 4.37 10.29 -1.93
CA VAL A 164 3.01 10.86 -2.02
C VAL A 164 3.02 12.18 -2.78
N ARG A 165 3.97 13.08 -2.48
CA ARG A 165 4.11 14.35 -3.19
C ARG A 165 4.36 14.14 -4.68
N THR A 166 5.28 13.26 -5.06
CA THR A 166 5.56 12.93 -6.46
C THR A 166 4.31 12.44 -7.20
N ILE A 167 3.51 11.55 -6.58
CA ILE A 167 2.27 11.06 -7.16
C ILE A 167 1.25 12.20 -7.28
N THR A 168 1.06 13.00 -6.23
CA THR A 168 0.11 14.11 -6.21
C THR A 168 0.43 15.15 -7.30
N GLU A 169 1.70 15.57 -7.42
CA GLU A 169 2.13 16.51 -8.45
C GLU A 169 1.88 15.99 -9.88
N ARG A 170 2.04 14.68 -10.12
CA ARG A 170 1.71 14.07 -11.41
C ARG A 170 0.20 14.05 -11.64
N LEU A 171 -0.62 13.70 -10.63
CA LEU A 171 -2.08 13.75 -10.72
C LEU A 171 -2.59 15.17 -10.98
N ASP A 172 -2.01 16.18 -10.35
CA ASP A 172 -2.34 17.60 -10.57
C ASP A 172 -2.03 18.02 -12.02
N ARG A 173 -0.91 17.55 -12.59
CA ARG A 173 -0.61 17.78 -14.01
C ARG A 173 -1.64 17.13 -14.94
N VAL A 174 -2.08 15.90 -14.64
CA VAL A 174 -3.16 15.25 -15.40
C VAL A 174 -4.43 16.09 -15.34
N LYS A 175 -4.86 16.49 -14.14
CA LYS A 175 -6.03 17.35 -13.95
C LYS A 175 -5.94 18.67 -14.73
N ALA A 176 -4.78 19.32 -14.69
CA ALA A 176 -4.54 20.55 -15.44
C ALA A 176 -4.60 20.35 -16.96
N SER A 177 -4.10 19.22 -17.48
CA SER A 177 -4.05 18.91 -18.90
C SER A 177 -5.43 18.71 -19.55
N VAL A 178 -6.43 18.35 -18.73
CA VAL A 178 -7.82 18.12 -19.18
C VAL A 178 -8.77 19.25 -18.80
N ALA A 179 -8.28 20.28 -18.07
CA ALA A 179 -9.08 21.41 -17.63
C ALA A 179 -9.72 22.14 -18.83
N GLY A 180 -11.02 22.47 -18.72
CA GLY A 180 -11.78 23.14 -19.78
C GLY A 180 -12.16 22.26 -20.98
N ARG A 181 -11.75 21.00 -21.04
CA ARG A 181 -12.18 20.06 -22.09
C ARG A 181 -13.59 19.51 -21.80
N PRO A 182 -14.41 19.23 -22.81
CA PRO A 182 -15.71 18.58 -22.62
C PRO A 182 -15.54 17.24 -21.93
N SER A 183 -16.29 17.01 -20.85
CA SER A 183 -16.25 15.72 -20.13
C SER A 183 -16.80 14.60 -21.00
N ARG A 184 -16.20 13.42 -20.93
CA ARG A 184 -16.63 12.20 -21.64
C ARG A 184 -17.37 11.27 -20.69
N LYS A 185 -18.45 10.64 -21.14
CA LYS A 185 -19.16 9.60 -20.41
C LYS A 185 -18.35 8.30 -20.41
N ILE A 186 -17.90 7.87 -19.24
CA ILE A 186 -17.00 6.71 -19.11
C ILE A 186 -17.69 5.56 -18.38
N LEU A 187 -17.61 4.36 -18.96
CA LEU A 187 -17.92 3.12 -18.27
C LEU A 187 -16.62 2.35 -18.02
N ILE A 188 -16.36 2.02 -16.76
CA ILE A 188 -15.24 1.15 -16.37
C ILE A 188 -15.80 -0.20 -15.92
N ILE A 189 -15.28 -1.29 -16.47
CA ILE A 189 -15.69 -2.66 -16.17
C ILE A 189 -14.53 -3.39 -15.51
N VAL A 190 -14.75 -3.96 -14.33
CA VAL A 190 -13.74 -4.68 -13.53
C VAL A 190 -14.05 -6.18 -13.38
N GLY A 191 -15.15 -6.65 -13.93
CA GLY A 191 -15.50 -8.06 -13.93
C GLY A 191 -16.61 -8.38 -14.91
N ARG A 192 -16.60 -9.58 -15.45
CA ARG A 192 -17.63 -10.19 -16.27
C ARG A 192 -17.40 -11.69 -16.39
N ARG A 193 -18.36 -12.42 -16.93
CA ARG A 193 -18.17 -13.85 -17.22
C ARG A 193 -17.12 -13.99 -18.34
N THR A 194 -16.10 -14.81 -18.07
CA THR A 194 -14.99 -15.06 -18.99
C THR A 194 -15.49 -15.40 -20.41
N GLY A 195 -14.90 -14.73 -21.41
CA GLY A 195 -15.22 -14.95 -22.82
C GLY A 195 -16.60 -14.44 -23.26
N THR A 196 -17.32 -13.69 -22.42
CA THR A 196 -18.64 -13.15 -22.73
C THR A 196 -18.79 -11.71 -22.24
N LEU A 197 -19.87 -11.03 -22.65
CA LEU A 197 -20.29 -9.71 -22.13
C LEU A 197 -21.51 -9.85 -21.20
N THR A 198 -21.52 -10.88 -20.35
CA THR A 198 -22.57 -11.11 -19.34
C THR A 198 -22.00 -11.02 -17.92
N ASP A 199 -22.87 -10.86 -16.93
CA ASP A 199 -22.49 -10.66 -15.53
C ASP A 199 -21.51 -9.48 -15.35
N ILE A 200 -21.75 -8.39 -16.08
CA ILE A 200 -20.87 -7.23 -16.10
C ILE A 200 -20.86 -6.57 -14.72
N VAL A 201 -19.67 -6.34 -14.18
CA VAL A 201 -19.44 -5.60 -12.94
C VAL A 201 -18.76 -4.29 -13.30
N GLY A 202 -19.48 -3.18 -13.12
CA GLY A 202 -18.97 -1.84 -13.36
C GLY A 202 -18.32 -1.24 -12.13
N VAL A 203 -17.66 -0.09 -12.31
CA VAL A 203 -17.09 0.72 -11.23
C VAL A 203 -18.06 1.83 -10.86
N GLY A 204 -18.49 1.88 -9.61
CA GLY A 204 -19.28 2.94 -9.00
C GLY A 204 -18.43 3.87 -8.12
N PRO A 205 -19.06 4.77 -7.35
CA PRO A 205 -18.39 5.65 -6.41
C PRO A 205 -17.73 4.86 -5.27
N GLY A 206 -16.65 5.43 -4.70
CA GLY A 206 -15.87 4.79 -3.61
C GLY A 206 -14.67 3.98 -4.09
N SER A 207 -14.59 3.65 -5.38
CA SER A 207 -13.43 3.01 -5.99
C SER A 207 -12.40 4.05 -6.44
N TYR A 208 -11.11 3.76 -6.25
CA TYR A 208 -10.02 4.62 -6.78
C TYR A 208 -10.11 4.80 -8.31
N LEU A 209 -10.63 3.83 -9.05
CA LEU A 209 -10.82 3.95 -10.50
C LEU A 209 -11.89 5.00 -10.87
N HIS A 210 -12.93 5.14 -10.04
CA HIS A 210 -13.90 6.23 -10.17
C HIS A 210 -13.23 7.59 -9.99
N ASP A 211 -12.42 7.72 -8.93
CA ASP A 211 -11.72 8.97 -8.59
C ASP A 211 -10.73 9.34 -9.71
N ILE A 212 -9.95 8.38 -10.18
CA ILE A 212 -8.96 8.55 -11.26
C ILE A 212 -9.62 8.92 -12.58
N ALA A 213 -10.71 8.25 -12.96
CA ALA A 213 -11.43 8.58 -14.20
C ALA A 213 -12.01 10.00 -14.14
N THR A 214 -12.51 10.42 -12.98
CA THR A 214 -13.01 11.78 -12.77
C THR A 214 -11.88 12.81 -12.86
N LEU A 215 -10.74 12.54 -12.24
CA LEU A 215 -9.55 13.38 -12.30
C LEU A 215 -9.02 13.50 -13.74
N ALA A 216 -9.11 12.44 -14.53
CA ALA A 216 -8.73 12.40 -15.94
C ALA A 216 -9.77 13.07 -16.88
N GLY A 217 -10.79 13.77 -16.35
CA GLY A 217 -11.79 14.52 -17.11
C GLY A 217 -12.98 13.69 -17.61
N GLY A 218 -13.16 12.46 -17.09
CA GLY A 218 -14.30 11.62 -17.39
C GLY A 218 -15.48 11.82 -16.42
N THR A 219 -16.70 11.55 -16.89
CA THR A 219 -17.90 11.42 -16.07
C THR A 219 -18.29 9.96 -16.03
N ASN A 220 -18.11 9.32 -14.89
CA ASN A 220 -18.50 7.92 -14.72
C ASN A 220 -20.03 7.77 -14.84
N VAL A 221 -20.49 6.96 -15.80
CA VAL A 221 -21.93 6.74 -16.04
C VAL A 221 -22.62 6.02 -14.86
N LEU A 222 -21.85 5.40 -13.96
CA LEU A 222 -22.32 4.73 -12.75
C LEU A 222 -22.10 5.56 -11.48
N ALA A 223 -21.83 6.88 -11.58
CA ALA A 223 -21.57 7.75 -10.43
C ALA A 223 -22.72 7.82 -9.42
N SER A 224 -23.97 7.54 -9.84
CA SER A 224 -25.15 7.48 -8.96
C SER A 224 -25.41 6.09 -8.37
N ALA A 225 -24.59 5.10 -8.65
CA ALA A 225 -24.75 3.76 -8.10
C ALA A 225 -24.58 3.77 -6.58
N ARG A 226 -25.34 2.92 -5.86
CA ARG A 226 -25.25 2.78 -4.40
C ARG A 226 -24.09 1.87 -3.95
N MET A 227 -23.50 1.14 -4.88
CA MET A 227 -22.44 0.16 -4.63
C MET A 227 -21.19 0.56 -5.37
N GLU A 228 -20.03 0.26 -4.77
CA GLU A 228 -18.71 0.46 -5.36
C GLU A 228 -18.54 -0.36 -6.66
N TYR A 229 -19.10 -1.57 -6.70
CA TYR A 229 -19.03 -2.48 -7.84
C TYR A 229 -20.41 -3.02 -8.22
N PRO A 230 -21.28 -2.23 -8.89
CA PRO A 230 -22.60 -2.65 -9.30
C PRO A 230 -22.56 -3.66 -10.43
N LYS A 231 -23.45 -4.67 -10.38
CA LYS A 231 -23.76 -5.53 -11.53
C LYS A 231 -24.71 -4.80 -12.45
N ILE A 232 -24.41 -4.80 -13.76
CA ILE A 232 -25.23 -4.18 -14.80
C ILE A 232 -25.46 -5.13 -15.95
N SER A 233 -26.54 -4.92 -16.69
CA SER A 233 -26.86 -5.67 -17.90
C SER A 233 -26.36 -4.96 -19.17
N MET A 234 -26.35 -5.64 -20.29
CA MET A 234 -26.02 -5.04 -21.60
C MET A 234 -27.01 -3.95 -22.00
N GLU A 235 -28.30 -4.14 -21.67
CA GLU A 235 -29.34 -3.12 -21.89
C GLU A 235 -29.03 -1.83 -21.11
N THR A 236 -28.53 -1.97 -19.89
CA THR A 236 -28.06 -0.84 -19.06
C THR A 236 -26.87 -0.14 -19.76
N VAL A 237 -25.90 -0.89 -20.28
CA VAL A 237 -24.75 -0.31 -21.01
C VAL A 237 -25.22 0.48 -22.23
N ILE A 238 -26.16 -0.06 -23.01
CA ILE A 238 -26.73 0.62 -24.18
C ILE A 238 -27.47 1.89 -23.76
N SER A 239 -28.31 1.83 -22.72
CA SER A 239 -29.10 2.96 -22.22
C SER A 239 -28.23 4.10 -21.67
N LEU A 240 -27.14 3.78 -20.96
CA LEU A 240 -26.20 4.77 -20.43
C LEU A 240 -25.39 5.46 -21.54
N ALA A 241 -25.27 4.82 -22.70
CA ALA A 241 -24.58 5.31 -23.89
C ALA A 241 -23.21 5.93 -23.57
N PRO A 242 -22.24 5.16 -22.99
CA PRO A 242 -20.92 5.68 -22.69
C PRO A 242 -20.18 6.10 -23.96
N ASP A 243 -19.42 7.19 -23.87
CA ASP A 243 -18.54 7.64 -24.94
C ASP A 243 -17.26 6.80 -25.02
N VAL A 244 -16.81 6.28 -23.88
CA VAL A 244 -15.61 5.44 -23.74
C VAL A 244 -15.92 4.27 -22.81
N ILE A 245 -15.45 3.08 -23.16
CA ILE A 245 -15.45 1.91 -22.29
C ILE A 245 -14.00 1.52 -21.99
N VAL A 246 -13.70 1.34 -20.71
CA VAL A 246 -12.44 0.77 -20.22
C VAL A 246 -12.76 -0.58 -19.56
N ASP A 247 -12.36 -1.68 -20.21
CA ASP A 247 -12.65 -3.05 -19.73
C ASP A 247 -11.37 -3.70 -19.18
N VAL A 248 -11.30 -3.82 -17.86
CA VAL A 248 -10.25 -4.52 -17.11
C VAL A 248 -10.73 -5.87 -16.57
N GLY A 249 -11.88 -6.35 -17.06
CA GLY A 249 -12.62 -7.47 -16.46
C GLY A 249 -11.99 -8.85 -16.62
N GLU A 250 -10.97 -9.02 -17.46
CA GLU A 250 -10.28 -10.30 -17.64
C GLU A 250 -8.75 -10.17 -17.62
N MET A 251 -8.21 -9.86 -16.44
CA MET A 251 -6.76 -9.94 -16.27
C MET A 251 -6.30 -11.41 -16.29
N GLY A 252 -5.23 -11.69 -17.04
CA GLY A 252 -4.61 -13.02 -17.11
C GLY A 252 -3.75 -13.33 -15.88
N GLU A 253 -3.28 -14.59 -15.81
CA GLU A 253 -2.36 -15.05 -14.76
C GLU A 253 -0.91 -14.60 -14.99
N SER A 254 -0.62 -14.05 -16.17
CA SER A 254 0.69 -13.49 -16.55
C SER A 254 0.49 -12.32 -17.50
N PRO A 255 1.51 -11.47 -17.72
CA PRO A 255 1.43 -10.39 -18.70
C PRO A 255 1.04 -10.85 -20.10
N ASP A 256 1.61 -11.95 -20.60
CA ASP A 256 1.30 -12.51 -21.93
C ASP A 256 -0.15 -13.01 -22.04
N SER A 257 -0.65 -13.65 -20.98
CA SER A 257 -2.06 -14.09 -20.95
C SER A 257 -3.01 -12.90 -20.84
N SER A 258 -2.62 -11.83 -20.15
CA SER A 258 -3.40 -10.57 -20.08
C SER A 258 -3.53 -9.91 -21.46
N ALA A 259 -2.44 -9.82 -22.24
CA ALA A 259 -2.47 -9.27 -23.60
C ALA A 259 -3.42 -10.06 -24.53
N ARG A 260 -3.35 -11.40 -24.50
CA ARG A 260 -4.28 -12.25 -25.30
C ARG A 260 -5.73 -12.06 -24.88
N ARG A 261 -6.02 -11.96 -23.59
CA ARG A 261 -7.38 -11.73 -23.08
C ARG A 261 -7.91 -10.35 -23.45
N ALA A 262 -7.07 -9.30 -23.40
CA ALA A 262 -7.45 -7.98 -23.84
C ALA A 262 -7.85 -7.96 -25.31
N ALA A 263 -7.06 -8.58 -26.20
CA ALA A 263 -7.40 -8.69 -27.63
C ALA A 263 -8.73 -9.45 -27.87
N ALA A 264 -8.98 -10.54 -27.14
CA ALA A 264 -10.24 -11.26 -27.19
C ALA A 264 -11.42 -10.41 -26.69
N THR A 265 -11.22 -9.62 -25.63
CA THR A 265 -12.22 -8.69 -25.10
C THR A 265 -12.59 -7.61 -26.10
N GLU A 266 -11.61 -7.01 -26.78
CA GLU A 266 -11.87 -6.05 -27.84
C GLU A 266 -12.71 -6.65 -28.98
N ALA A 267 -12.42 -7.89 -29.37
CA ALA A 267 -13.18 -8.58 -30.41
C ALA A 267 -14.66 -8.80 -30.00
N LEU A 268 -14.92 -9.15 -28.73
CA LEU A 268 -16.30 -9.28 -28.19
C LEU A 268 -17.06 -7.94 -28.27
N TRP A 269 -16.42 -6.85 -27.86
CA TRP A 269 -17.05 -5.52 -27.87
C TRP A 269 -17.28 -4.97 -29.29
N ARG A 270 -16.37 -5.20 -30.25
CA ARG A 270 -16.54 -4.78 -31.65
C ARG A 270 -17.82 -5.32 -32.27
N GLY A 271 -18.31 -6.48 -31.82
CA GLY A 271 -19.59 -7.05 -32.25
C GLY A 271 -20.84 -6.31 -31.74
N GLN A 272 -20.69 -5.38 -30.78
CA GLN A 272 -21.81 -4.70 -30.11
C GLN A 272 -22.16 -3.36 -30.78
N THR A 273 -22.74 -3.40 -31.94
CA THR A 273 -23.04 -2.20 -32.76
C THR A 273 -24.01 -1.20 -32.12
N LEU A 274 -24.84 -1.64 -31.15
CA LEU A 274 -25.74 -0.78 -30.37
C LEU A 274 -25.03 0.00 -29.28
N VAL A 275 -23.82 -0.42 -28.85
CA VAL A 275 -23.04 0.27 -27.84
C VAL A 275 -22.26 1.41 -28.49
N LYS A 276 -22.54 2.65 -28.06
CA LYS A 276 -21.93 3.86 -28.62
C LYS A 276 -20.40 3.79 -28.67
N ALA A 277 -19.75 3.51 -27.55
CA ALA A 277 -18.29 3.44 -27.46
C ALA A 277 -17.68 2.38 -28.40
N ALA A 278 -18.33 1.24 -28.56
CA ALA A 278 -17.85 0.17 -29.46
C ALA A 278 -17.96 0.58 -30.93
N ARG A 279 -19.09 1.20 -31.32
CA ARG A 279 -19.32 1.70 -32.70
C ARG A 279 -18.35 2.83 -33.06
N ASP A 280 -18.06 3.72 -32.08
CA ASP A 280 -17.21 4.89 -32.29
C ASP A 280 -15.71 4.58 -32.14
N GLY A 281 -15.34 3.31 -31.85
CA GLY A 281 -13.95 2.87 -31.72
C GLY A 281 -13.26 3.31 -30.41
N ASN A 282 -14.04 3.75 -29.42
CA ASN A 282 -13.55 4.24 -28.10
C ASN A 282 -13.63 3.13 -27.03
N LEU A 283 -13.05 1.99 -27.33
CA LEU A 283 -12.99 0.84 -26.44
C LEU A 283 -11.54 0.53 -26.10
N HIS A 284 -11.25 0.35 -24.83
CA HIS A 284 -9.93 0.02 -24.31
C HIS A 284 -10.02 -1.22 -23.41
N ALA A 285 -9.66 -2.37 -23.95
CA ALA A 285 -9.45 -3.57 -23.16
C ALA A 285 -8.05 -3.55 -22.56
N VAL A 286 -7.99 -3.64 -21.22
CA VAL A 286 -6.77 -3.40 -20.46
C VAL A 286 -5.99 -4.69 -20.26
N ASN A 287 -4.69 -4.63 -20.47
CA ASN A 287 -3.73 -5.69 -20.15
C ASN A 287 -2.68 -5.28 -19.11
N ASP A 288 -2.69 -4.03 -18.64
CA ASP A 288 -1.78 -3.54 -17.60
C ASP A 288 -2.37 -3.75 -16.20
N GLN A 289 -1.62 -4.46 -15.38
CA GLN A 289 -1.98 -4.73 -13.98
C GLN A 289 -2.16 -3.45 -13.14
N ALA A 290 -1.55 -2.32 -13.52
CA ALA A 290 -1.72 -1.05 -12.81
C ALA A 290 -3.19 -0.67 -12.62
N PHE A 291 -4.06 -1.04 -13.57
CA PHE A 291 -5.50 -0.76 -13.50
C PHE A 291 -6.25 -1.56 -12.42
N VAL A 292 -5.69 -2.64 -11.89
CA VAL A 292 -6.30 -3.46 -10.84
C VAL A 292 -5.51 -3.44 -9.52
N VAL A 293 -4.44 -2.64 -9.47
CA VAL A 293 -3.56 -2.52 -8.31
C VAL A 293 -3.60 -1.09 -7.77
N PRO A 294 -4.33 -0.82 -6.68
CA PRO A 294 -4.35 0.49 -6.02
C PRO A 294 -3.01 0.75 -5.30
N GLY A 295 -2.01 1.15 -6.05
CA GLY A 295 -0.64 1.37 -5.60
C GLY A 295 -0.01 2.63 -6.21
N PRO A 296 1.31 2.83 -6.09
CA PRO A 296 1.97 4.04 -6.58
C PRO A 296 1.79 4.33 -8.07
N ARG A 297 1.48 3.29 -8.89
CA ARG A 297 1.26 3.44 -10.34
C ARG A 297 -0.14 3.94 -10.73
N ILE A 298 -0.98 4.32 -9.78
CA ILE A 298 -2.29 4.94 -10.09
C ILE A 298 -2.17 6.17 -10.98
N VAL A 299 -1.04 6.87 -10.89
CA VAL A 299 -0.78 8.04 -11.73
C VAL A 299 -0.57 7.69 -13.19
N ASP A 300 0.06 6.54 -13.49
CA ASP A 300 0.21 6.03 -14.86
C ASP A 300 -1.15 5.67 -15.45
N VAL A 301 -2.07 5.16 -14.62
CA VAL A 301 -3.48 4.91 -14.97
C VAL A 301 -4.20 6.22 -15.30
N ALA A 302 -4.00 7.26 -14.48
CA ALA A 302 -4.61 8.57 -14.70
C ALA A 302 -4.13 9.20 -16.02
N GLU A 303 -2.83 9.18 -16.30
CA GLU A 303 -2.23 9.66 -17.54
C GLU A 303 -2.77 8.89 -18.76
N THR A 304 -2.87 7.57 -18.65
CA THR A 304 -3.41 6.71 -19.70
C THR A 304 -4.88 7.03 -19.97
N MET A 305 -5.70 7.16 -18.92
CA MET A 305 -7.11 7.52 -19.04
C MET A 305 -7.29 8.91 -19.66
N ALA A 306 -6.51 9.91 -19.25
CA ALA A 306 -6.57 11.25 -19.81
C ALA A 306 -6.25 11.25 -21.32
N ASN A 307 -5.29 10.43 -21.75
CA ASN A 307 -4.99 10.24 -23.15
C ASN A 307 -6.17 9.58 -23.89
N TRP A 308 -6.76 8.51 -23.36
CA TRP A 308 -7.92 7.85 -23.97
C TRP A 308 -9.15 8.75 -24.07
N PHE A 309 -9.38 9.59 -23.07
CA PHE A 309 -10.56 10.46 -23.03
C PHE A 309 -10.41 11.70 -23.89
N HIS A 310 -9.20 12.25 -23.98
CA HIS A 310 -8.96 13.59 -24.54
C HIS A 310 -7.80 13.70 -25.51
N GLY A 311 -7.05 12.65 -25.77
CA GLY A 311 -5.86 12.68 -26.64
C GLY A 311 -4.71 13.53 -26.11
N VAL A 312 -4.58 13.65 -24.75
CA VAL A 312 -3.51 14.41 -24.09
C VAL A 312 -2.39 13.46 -23.65
N GLY A 313 -1.12 13.88 -23.79
CA GLY A 313 0.01 13.10 -23.26
C GLY A 313 0.75 12.23 -24.27
N ARG A 314 0.72 12.57 -25.56
CA ARG A 314 1.66 12.05 -26.58
C ARG A 314 2.75 13.02 -26.88
#